data_91aadfee2c270a6a0392495d7b13c9d8
#
_entry.id   91aadfee2c270a6a0392495d7b13c9d8
#
_cell.length_a   1.000
_cell.length_b   1.000
_cell.length_c   1.000
_cell.angle_alpha   90.00
_cell.angle_beta   90.00
_cell.angle_gamma   90.00
#
_symmetry.space_group_name_H-M   'P 1'
#
loop_
_entity.id
_entity.type
_entity.pdbx_description
1 polymer ?
#
loop_
_entity_poly.entity_id
_entity_poly.type
_entity_poly.pdbx_seq_one_letter_code
_entity_poly.pdbx_strand_id
1 'polypeptide(L)'
;MIVWYFPGWLRTQEVQEGVVPALEATFPGAEIVFKSWDGDTLWPLATKHADEAADKFVAEIAALPPEKRDELVLVGHSLGGRIVTRVASRLGAKGLAVREVVLMGAAIPLKDPEVSGVGKGSRLPVLAICNPQDVTLRYVYAAFGLEWSAAFGANGAVEKLANVTEVVVPASLVKATPINSAWGKSETLKEIANHHVRFYLACLQKTIEGEPLPKEDMVVQDFITVETQVMDLEIWWDVLDTRNGWKLERNKVTGHARILDPKKVRRAWGTVPNMTAAFAKLAATEE
;
A
#
# COMPACT_ATOMS: atom_id res chain seq x y z
N MET A 1 14.08 -19.08 -11.94
CA MET A 1 13.42 -17.85 -11.49
C MET A 1 14.17 -17.28 -10.30
N ILE A 2 14.39 -15.98 -10.27
CA ILE A 2 15.07 -15.26 -9.17
C ILE A 2 14.13 -14.20 -8.67
N VAL A 3 13.91 -14.10 -7.36
CA VAL A 3 13.06 -13.10 -6.73
C VAL A 3 13.93 -12.16 -5.91
N TRP A 4 13.97 -10.90 -6.28
CA TRP A 4 14.58 -9.84 -5.47
C TRP A 4 13.51 -9.19 -4.62
N TYR A 5 13.65 -9.30 -3.29
CA TYR A 5 12.75 -8.66 -2.34
C TYR A 5 13.36 -7.39 -1.74
N PHE A 6 12.60 -6.32 -1.80
CA PHE A 6 12.94 -4.99 -1.29
C PHE A 6 12.06 -4.67 -0.06
N PRO A 7 12.65 -4.64 1.15
CA PRO A 7 11.89 -4.39 2.37
C PRO A 7 11.44 -2.94 2.49
N GLY A 8 10.44 -2.72 3.36
CA GLY A 8 10.00 -1.39 3.74
C GLY A 8 10.94 -0.67 4.71
N TRP A 9 10.45 0.44 5.24
CA TRP A 9 11.12 1.26 6.25
C TRP A 9 11.24 0.53 7.59
N LEU A 10 12.33 0.79 8.33
CA LEU A 10 12.60 0.18 9.65
C LEU A 10 12.47 -1.35 9.64
N ARG A 11 13.18 -1.98 8.71
CA ARG A 11 13.26 -3.44 8.64
C ARG A 11 13.96 -4.01 9.85
N THR A 12 13.45 -5.11 10.37
CA THR A 12 14.12 -5.91 11.40
C THR A 12 14.56 -7.26 10.83
N GLN A 13 15.51 -7.92 11.48
CA GLN A 13 15.90 -9.28 11.12
C GLN A 13 14.71 -10.25 11.23
N GLU A 14 13.85 -10.07 12.23
CA GLU A 14 12.64 -10.86 12.45
C GLU A 14 11.67 -10.78 11.25
N VAL A 15 11.54 -9.59 10.64
CA VAL A 15 10.75 -9.43 9.40
C VAL A 15 11.38 -10.21 8.26
N GLN A 16 12.70 -10.19 8.13
CA GLN A 16 13.40 -10.98 7.11
C GLN A 16 13.17 -12.46 7.31
N GLU A 17 13.30 -12.95 8.54
CA GLU A 17 13.07 -14.36 8.90
C GLU A 17 11.64 -14.82 8.59
N GLY A 18 10.64 -13.95 8.74
CA GLY A 18 9.25 -14.24 8.38
C GLY A 18 8.95 -14.14 6.89
N VAL A 19 9.57 -13.17 6.20
CA VAL A 19 9.29 -12.87 4.77
C VAL A 19 9.88 -13.93 3.84
N VAL A 20 11.12 -14.38 4.08
CA VAL A 20 11.81 -15.31 3.17
C VAL A 20 11.04 -16.62 3.04
N PRO A 21 10.65 -17.32 4.12
CA PRO A 21 9.84 -18.52 4.01
C PRO A 21 8.49 -18.31 3.31
N ALA A 22 7.85 -17.15 3.53
CA ALA A 22 6.59 -16.83 2.87
C ALA A 22 6.76 -16.62 1.36
N LEU A 23 7.85 -16.00 0.93
CA LEU A 23 8.18 -15.85 -0.49
C LEU A 23 8.58 -17.19 -1.13
N GLU A 24 9.30 -18.05 -0.43
CA GLU A 24 9.62 -19.41 -0.90
C GLU A 24 8.34 -20.24 -1.11
N ALA A 25 7.38 -20.11 -0.21
CA ALA A 25 6.06 -20.75 -0.36
C ALA A 25 5.27 -20.17 -1.55
N THR A 26 5.37 -18.87 -1.78
CA THR A 26 4.66 -18.15 -2.86
C THR A 26 5.30 -18.41 -4.23
N PHE A 27 6.62 -18.54 -4.29
CA PHE A 27 7.41 -18.77 -5.51
C PHE A 27 8.23 -20.07 -5.40
N PRO A 28 7.58 -21.25 -5.47
CA PRO A 28 8.27 -22.52 -5.26
C PRO A 28 9.45 -22.71 -6.22
N GLY A 29 10.61 -23.06 -5.65
CA GLY A 29 11.84 -23.29 -6.41
C GLY A 29 12.54 -22.02 -6.91
N ALA A 30 12.11 -20.82 -6.50
CA ALA A 30 12.83 -19.59 -6.79
C ALA A 30 14.00 -19.36 -5.83
N GLU A 31 15.05 -18.73 -6.33
CA GLU A 31 16.10 -18.14 -5.51
C GLU A 31 15.62 -16.82 -4.93
N ILE A 32 15.45 -16.72 -3.60
CA ILE A 32 15.01 -15.51 -2.91
C ILE A 32 16.22 -14.68 -2.47
N VAL A 33 16.34 -13.48 -3.01
CA VAL A 33 17.43 -12.54 -2.69
C VAL A 33 16.88 -11.32 -1.97
N PHE A 34 17.25 -11.16 -0.72
CA PHE A 34 16.87 -10.00 0.08
C PHE A 34 17.77 -8.81 -0.27
N LYS A 35 17.21 -7.76 -0.86
CA LYS A 35 17.94 -6.56 -1.31
C LYS A 35 18.00 -5.52 -0.21
N SER A 36 19.17 -5.39 0.39
CA SER A 36 19.45 -4.43 1.45
C SER A 36 19.61 -3.00 0.91
N TRP A 37 19.02 -2.03 1.59
CA TRP A 37 19.17 -0.60 1.34
C TRP A 37 19.14 0.17 2.67
N ASP A 38 19.57 1.43 2.69
CA ASP A 38 19.67 2.24 3.90
C ASP A 38 18.31 2.90 4.24
N GLY A 39 17.41 2.08 4.80
CA GLY A 39 16.06 2.47 5.20
C GLY A 39 15.87 2.68 6.70
N ASP A 40 16.89 2.39 7.53
CA ASP A 40 16.79 2.42 8.99
C ASP A 40 17.14 3.83 9.54
N THR A 41 16.45 4.84 9.05
CA THR A 41 16.68 6.25 9.37
C THR A 41 15.37 7.03 9.45
N LEU A 42 15.42 8.35 9.66
CA LEU A 42 14.23 9.20 9.68
C LEU A 42 13.52 9.20 8.32
N TRP A 43 12.20 9.26 8.33
CA TRP A 43 11.36 9.12 7.13
C TRP A 43 11.79 9.98 5.93
N PRO A 44 12.05 11.31 6.04
CA PRO A 44 12.47 12.11 4.88
C PRO A 44 13.79 11.64 4.29
N LEU A 45 14.70 11.15 5.12
CA LEU A 45 15.99 10.64 4.70
C LEU A 45 15.84 9.23 4.11
N ALA A 46 14.98 8.39 4.69
CA ALA A 46 14.67 7.07 4.17
C ALA A 46 14.04 7.14 2.76
N THR A 47 13.16 8.09 2.49
CA THR A 47 12.60 8.29 1.14
C THR A 47 13.65 8.70 0.13
N LYS A 48 14.59 9.59 0.50
CA LYS A 48 15.72 9.95 -0.35
C LYS A 48 16.64 8.76 -0.62
N HIS A 49 16.99 8.00 0.40
CA HIS A 49 17.80 6.79 0.25
C HIS A 49 17.11 5.72 -0.61
N ALA A 50 15.78 5.62 -0.54
CA ALA A 50 15.02 4.73 -1.43
C ALA A 50 15.17 5.14 -2.91
N ASP A 51 15.14 6.45 -3.20
CA ASP A 51 15.29 6.96 -4.54
C ASP A 51 16.72 6.76 -5.08
N GLU A 52 17.74 6.95 -4.23
CA GLU A 52 19.16 6.68 -4.56
C GLU A 52 19.42 5.17 -4.74
N ALA A 53 18.82 4.34 -3.90
CA ALA A 53 18.90 2.89 -4.03
C ALA A 53 18.30 2.40 -5.33
N ALA A 54 17.23 3.03 -5.82
CA ALA A 54 16.62 2.66 -7.09
C ALA A 54 17.62 2.85 -8.27
N ASP A 55 18.40 3.92 -8.30
CA ASP A 55 19.42 4.13 -9.34
C ASP A 55 20.51 3.04 -9.32
N LYS A 56 20.96 2.67 -8.12
CA LYS A 56 21.92 1.57 -7.94
C LYS A 56 21.36 0.26 -8.48
N PHE A 57 20.11 -0.08 -8.13
CA PHE A 57 19.49 -1.32 -8.59
C PHE A 57 19.19 -1.33 -10.08
N VAL A 58 18.84 -0.18 -10.68
CA VAL A 58 18.73 -0.06 -12.14
C VAL A 58 20.06 -0.40 -12.82
N ALA A 59 21.19 0.11 -12.31
CA ALA A 59 22.51 -0.20 -12.84
C ALA A 59 22.87 -1.69 -12.67
N GLU A 60 22.57 -2.25 -11.49
CA GLU A 60 22.80 -3.67 -11.19
C GLU A 60 22.01 -4.58 -12.15
N ILE A 61 20.71 -4.30 -12.35
CA ILE A 61 19.85 -5.08 -13.24
C ILE A 61 20.26 -4.90 -14.71
N ALA A 62 20.62 -3.68 -15.12
CA ALA A 62 21.06 -3.42 -16.49
C ALA A 62 22.35 -4.19 -16.85
N ALA A 63 23.22 -4.46 -15.86
CA ALA A 63 24.43 -5.24 -16.02
C ALA A 63 24.19 -6.77 -16.07
N LEU A 64 23.00 -7.25 -15.70
CA LEU A 64 22.68 -8.67 -15.79
C LEU A 64 22.55 -9.10 -17.26
N PRO A 65 22.92 -10.34 -17.59
CA PRO A 65 22.62 -10.94 -18.89
C PRO A 65 21.09 -10.95 -19.16
N PRO A 66 20.64 -10.84 -20.41
CA PRO A 66 19.22 -10.82 -20.76
C PRO A 66 18.44 -12.01 -20.14
N GLU A 67 18.98 -13.21 -20.25
CA GLU A 67 18.37 -14.44 -19.72
C GLU A 67 18.16 -14.39 -18.20
N LYS A 68 19.03 -13.70 -17.46
CA LYS A 68 18.87 -13.50 -16.02
C LYS A 68 17.81 -12.47 -15.71
N ARG A 69 17.69 -11.41 -16.53
CA ARG A 69 16.61 -10.43 -16.40
C ARG A 69 15.24 -11.05 -16.68
N ASP A 70 15.15 -11.93 -17.69
CA ASP A 70 13.91 -12.63 -18.05
C ASP A 70 13.44 -13.62 -16.95
N GLU A 71 14.33 -13.99 -16.04
CA GLU A 71 14.02 -14.81 -14.87
C GLU A 71 13.74 -13.99 -13.60
N LEU A 72 13.98 -12.67 -13.62
CA LEU A 72 13.98 -11.81 -12.44
C LEU A 72 12.58 -11.28 -12.14
N VAL A 73 12.10 -11.53 -10.92
CA VAL A 73 10.90 -10.94 -10.33
C VAL A 73 11.32 -9.93 -9.26
N LEU A 74 10.80 -8.71 -9.33
CA LEU A 74 11.04 -7.67 -8.32
C LEU A 74 9.83 -7.58 -7.41
N VAL A 75 10.03 -7.79 -6.11
CA VAL A 75 8.97 -7.71 -5.10
C VAL A 75 9.31 -6.62 -4.10
N GLY A 76 8.47 -5.61 -3.95
CA GLY A 76 8.70 -4.49 -3.04
C GLY A 76 7.55 -4.22 -2.09
N HIS A 77 7.82 -4.06 -0.80
CA HIS A 77 6.85 -3.69 0.21
C HIS A 77 7.09 -2.26 0.73
N SER A 78 6.03 -1.47 0.87
CA SER A 78 6.11 -0.11 1.47
C SER A 78 7.12 0.77 0.72
N LEU A 79 8.17 1.32 1.37
CA LEU A 79 9.27 2.04 0.70
C LEU A 79 10.07 1.14 -0.25
N GLY A 80 10.15 -0.18 -0.02
CA GLY A 80 10.66 -1.13 -1.01
C GLY A 80 9.81 -1.14 -2.28
N GLY A 81 8.48 -0.98 -2.16
CA GLY A 81 7.59 -0.77 -3.30
C GLY A 81 7.87 0.53 -4.05
N ARG A 82 8.25 1.62 -3.35
CA ARG A 82 8.75 2.86 -3.98
C ARG A 82 10.01 2.60 -4.79
N ILE A 83 10.99 1.89 -4.22
CA ILE A 83 12.23 1.51 -4.94
C ILE A 83 11.89 0.75 -6.22
N VAL A 84 11.08 -0.30 -6.10
CA VAL A 84 10.72 -1.17 -7.24
C VAL A 84 9.95 -0.41 -8.32
N THR A 85 9.03 0.49 -7.95
CA THR A 85 8.33 1.35 -8.91
C THR A 85 9.30 2.21 -9.72
N ARG A 86 10.27 2.85 -9.05
CA ARG A 86 11.30 3.66 -9.72
C ARG A 86 12.22 2.82 -10.59
N VAL A 87 12.63 1.66 -10.11
CA VAL A 87 13.43 0.70 -10.89
C VAL A 87 12.68 0.30 -12.16
N ALA A 88 11.42 -0.11 -12.04
CA ALA A 88 10.61 -0.54 -13.18
C ALA A 88 10.41 0.57 -14.21
N SER A 89 10.10 1.79 -13.76
CA SER A 89 9.95 2.97 -14.63
C SER A 89 11.25 3.29 -15.39
N ARG A 90 12.38 3.31 -14.68
CA ARG A 90 13.69 3.65 -15.26
C ARG A 90 14.24 2.56 -16.17
N LEU A 91 13.99 1.29 -15.87
CA LEU A 91 14.29 0.18 -16.79
C LEU A 91 13.47 0.30 -18.08
N GLY A 92 12.16 0.54 -17.95
CA GLY A 92 11.28 0.76 -19.11
C GLY A 92 11.73 1.91 -19.99
N ALA A 93 12.17 3.04 -19.41
CA ALA A 93 12.75 4.16 -20.16
C ALA A 93 14.03 3.80 -20.92
N LYS A 94 14.76 2.76 -20.49
CA LYS A 94 15.95 2.22 -21.16
C LYS A 94 15.63 1.08 -22.15
N GLY A 95 14.36 0.73 -22.32
CA GLY A 95 13.94 -0.43 -23.12
C GLY A 95 14.32 -1.78 -22.50
N LEU A 96 14.61 -1.80 -21.19
CA LEU A 96 14.93 -3.00 -20.44
C LEU A 96 13.69 -3.51 -19.71
N ALA A 97 13.59 -4.82 -19.57
CA ALA A 97 12.52 -5.47 -18.83
C ALA A 97 13.08 -6.51 -17.87
N VAL A 98 12.28 -6.85 -16.87
CA VAL A 98 12.41 -8.02 -16.02
C VAL A 98 11.16 -8.88 -16.21
N ARG A 99 11.12 -10.08 -15.65
CA ARG A 99 9.99 -11.00 -15.80
C ARG A 99 8.67 -10.38 -15.28
N GLU A 100 8.70 -9.84 -14.08
CA GLU A 100 7.51 -9.33 -13.39
C GLU A 100 7.88 -8.37 -12.27
N VAL A 101 6.98 -7.48 -11.95
CA VAL A 101 7.06 -6.56 -10.80
C VAL A 101 5.86 -6.77 -9.90
N VAL A 102 6.11 -6.94 -8.60
CA VAL A 102 5.09 -7.05 -7.56
C VAL A 102 5.23 -5.90 -6.57
N LEU A 103 4.20 -5.08 -6.47
CA LEU A 103 4.13 -3.94 -5.56
C LEU A 103 3.18 -4.28 -4.42
N MET A 104 3.68 -4.35 -3.20
CA MET A 104 2.92 -4.61 -1.99
C MET A 104 2.83 -3.35 -1.14
N GLY A 105 1.69 -2.68 -1.14
CA GLY A 105 1.49 -1.47 -0.37
C GLY A 105 2.55 -0.40 -0.65
N ALA A 106 2.82 -0.08 -1.92
CA ALA A 106 3.90 0.80 -2.31
C ALA A 106 3.72 2.22 -1.74
N ALA A 107 4.71 2.68 -0.96
CA ALA A 107 4.75 4.01 -0.36
C ALA A 107 5.31 5.04 -1.35
N ILE A 108 4.57 5.32 -2.42
CA ILE A 108 4.87 6.31 -3.45
C ILE A 108 3.65 7.19 -3.69
N PRO A 109 3.80 8.51 -3.97
CA PRO A 109 2.67 9.38 -4.23
C PRO A 109 1.82 8.92 -5.42
N LEU A 110 0.50 9.07 -5.33
CA LEU A 110 -0.42 8.73 -6.41
C LEU A 110 -0.12 9.43 -7.74
N LYS A 111 0.36 10.67 -7.66
CA LYS A 111 0.68 11.50 -8.82
C LYS A 111 2.16 11.49 -9.19
N ASP A 112 2.95 10.60 -8.58
CA ASP A 112 4.36 10.48 -8.95
C ASP A 112 4.47 10.08 -10.44
N PRO A 113 5.23 10.82 -11.26
CA PRO A 113 5.35 10.54 -12.69
C PRO A 113 5.91 9.16 -12.98
N GLU A 114 6.68 8.56 -12.09
CA GLU A 114 7.20 7.21 -12.25
C GLU A 114 6.14 6.12 -12.06
N VAL A 115 5.06 6.38 -11.30
CA VAL A 115 3.88 5.49 -11.26
C VAL A 115 3.24 5.42 -12.65
N SER A 116 3.05 6.57 -13.29
CA SER A 116 2.56 6.62 -14.67
C SER A 116 3.57 6.01 -15.66
N GLY A 117 4.87 6.17 -15.40
CA GLY A 117 5.96 5.63 -16.21
C GLY A 117 5.98 4.11 -16.24
N VAL A 118 5.64 3.45 -15.15
CA VAL A 118 5.51 1.99 -15.10
C VAL A 118 4.42 1.50 -16.06
N GLY A 119 3.34 2.28 -16.25
CA GLY A 119 2.21 1.93 -17.13
C GLY A 119 2.34 2.39 -18.57
N LYS A 120 3.16 3.43 -18.84
CA LYS A 120 3.26 4.05 -20.18
C LYS A 120 4.53 3.60 -20.89
N GLY A 121 4.39 2.72 -21.86
CA GLY A 121 5.50 2.31 -22.75
C GLY A 121 6.30 1.11 -22.25
N SER A 122 6.11 0.64 -21.08
CA SER A 122 6.71 -0.59 -20.55
C SER A 122 5.78 -1.78 -20.85
N ARG A 123 6.32 -2.84 -21.45
CA ARG A 123 5.62 -4.14 -21.59
C ARG A 123 5.74 -4.99 -20.33
N LEU A 124 6.24 -4.40 -19.26
CA LEU A 124 6.55 -5.06 -18.01
C LEU A 124 5.26 -5.37 -17.24
N PRO A 125 4.95 -6.64 -16.98
CA PRO A 125 3.80 -7.00 -16.15
C PRO A 125 3.99 -6.50 -14.71
N VAL A 126 3.00 -5.82 -14.18
CA VAL A 126 2.99 -5.32 -12.81
C VAL A 126 1.77 -5.84 -12.07
N LEU A 127 2.00 -6.50 -10.96
CA LEU A 127 0.97 -6.86 -9.99
C LEU A 127 1.04 -5.87 -8.82
N ALA A 128 0.02 -5.06 -8.65
CA ALA A 128 -0.06 -4.09 -7.56
C ALA A 128 -1.09 -4.56 -6.52
N ILE A 129 -0.60 -4.89 -5.33
CA ILE A 129 -1.44 -5.28 -4.20
C ILE A 129 -1.65 -4.05 -3.31
N CYS A 130 -2.88 -3.55 -3.30
CA CYS A 130 -3.28 -2.35 -2.59
C CYS A 130 -4.13 -2.70 -1.38
N ASN A 131 -3.91 -1.99 -0.27
CA ASN A 131 -4.70 -2.19 0.94
C ASN A 131 -5.38 -0.88 1.35
N PRO A 132 -6.67 -0.69 1.01
CA PRO A 132 -7.41 0.50 1.41
C PRO A 132 -7.56 0.68 2.93
N GLN A 133 -7.29 -0.37 3.71
CA GLN A 133 -7.35 -0.36 5.16
C GLN A 133 -6.01 -0.03 5.82
N ASP A 134 -4.97 0.15 5.01
CA ASP A 134 -3.63 0.48 5.49
C ASP A 134 -3.58 1.91 6.04
N VAL A 135 -3.63 2.00 7.37
CA VAL A 135 -3.61 3.27 8.10
C VAL A 135 -2.27 4.00 7.92
N THR A 136 -1.17 3.24 7.83
CA THR A 136 0.17 3.82 7.64
C THR A 136 0.27 4.53 6.30
N LEU A 137 -0.15 3.90 5.22
CA LEU A 137 -0.09 4.49 3.88
C LEU A 137 -1.09 5.63 3.67
N ARG A 138 -2.21 5.60 4.38
CA ARG A 138 -3.24 6.62 4.27
C ARG A 138 -2.93 7.89 5.07
N TYR A 139 -2.41 7.73 6.27
CA TYR A 139 -2.30 8.83 7.23
C TYR A 139 -0.87 9.14 7.65
N VAL A 140 -0.10 8.12 8.01
CA VAL A 140 1.29 8.30 8.45
C VAL A 140 2.13 8.77 7.27
N TYR A 141 1.95 8.15 6.11
CA TYR A 141 2.61 8.54 4.87
C TYR A 141 2.34 10.00 4.51
N ALA A 142 1.07 10.42 4.50
CA ALA A 142 0.69 11.79 4.21
C ALA A 142 1.24 12.81 5.22
N ALA A 143 1.25 12.45 6.51
CA ALA A 143 1.72 13.34 7.57
C ALA A 143 3.24 13.55 7.55
N PHE A 144 4.01 12.50 7.29
CA PHE A 144 5.48 12.56 7.28
C PHE A 144 6.08 12.90 5.93
N GLY A 145 5.38 12.61 4.82
CA GLY A 145 5.86 12.86 3.46
C GLY A 145 5.70 14.30 2.99
N LEU A 146 5.04 15.18 3.77
CA LEU A 146 4.57 16.50 3.32
C LEU A 146 3.73 16.42 2.02
N GLU A 147 3.28 15.25 1.67
CA GLU A 147 2.49 14.97 0.49
C GLU A 147 1.05 14.72 0.95
N TRP A 148 0.20 15.69 0.75
CA TRP A 148 -1.22 15.68 1.14
C TRP A 148 -2.07 14.65 0.36
N SER A 149 -1.44 13.63 -0.21
CA SER A 149 -2.10 12.54 -0.92
C SER A 149 -1.78 11.19 -0.29
N ALA A 150 -2.76 10.29 -0.27
CA ALA A 150 -2.50 8.91 0.12
C ALA A 150 -1.53 8.24 -0.87
N ALA A 151 -0.78 7.24 -0.39
CA ALA A 151 0.12 6.48 -1.22
C ALA A 151 -0.62 5.59 -2.24
N PHE A 152 0.05 5.31 -3.36
CA PHE A 152 -0.44 4.37 -4.38
C PHE A 152 -0.84 3.01 -3.78
N GLY A 153 -0.06 2.47 -2.86
CA GLY A 153 -0.34 1.19 -2.21
C GLY A 153 -1.60 1.13 -1.34
N ALA A 154 -2.20 2.30 -1.02
CA ALA A 154 -3.48 2.35 -0.33
C ALA A 154 -4.67 2.49 -1.27
N ASN A 155 -4.51 3.18 -2.41
CA ASN A 155 -5.62 3.59 -3.25
C ASN A 155 -5.61 2.99 -4.68
N GLY A 156 -4.52 2.34 -5.09
CA GLY A 156 -4.31 1.98 -6.49
C GLY A 156 -3.97 3.17 -7.38
N ALA A 157 -3.93 2.96 -8.69
CA ALA A 157 -3.66 4.02 -9.67
C ALA A 157 -4.84 4.97 -9.84
N VAL A 158 -4.56 6.26 -10.08
CA VAL A 158 -5.59 7.26 -10.40
C VAL A 158 -6.21 6.96 -11.76
N GLU A 159 -5.40 6.47 -12.70
CA GLU A 159 -5.81 6.07 -14.04
C GLU A 159 -5.51 4.59 -14.25
N LYS A 160 -6.37 3.88 -15.00
CA LYS A 160 -6.11 2.48 -15.33
C LYS A 160 -4.86 2.37 -16.20
N LEU A 161 -3.86 1.68 -15.70
CA LEU A 161 -2.60 1.41 -16.40
C LEU A 161 -2.69 0.04 -17.10
N ALA A 162 -2.38 -0.01 -18.39
CA ALA A 162 -2.65 -1.19 -19.22
C ALA A 162 -1.88 -2.46 -18.82
N ASN A 163 -0.69 -2.28 -18.24
CA ASN A 163 0.18 -3.38 -17.80
C ASN A 163 0.16 -3.62 -16.28
N VAL A 164 -0.70 -2.90 -15.55
CA VAL A 164 -0.84 -3.03 -14.10
C VAL A 164 -2.12 -3.79 -13.78
N THR A 165 -1.98 -4.93 -13.13
CA THR A 165 -3.10 -5.65 -12.51
C THR A 165 -3.17 -5.23 -11.05
N GLU A 166 -4.26 -4.58 -10.66
CA GLU A 166 -4.50 -4.19 -9.28
C GLU A 166 -5.31 -5.26 -8.55
N VAL A 167 -4.83 -5.62 -7.37
CA VAL A 167 -5.50 -6.54 -6.45
C VAL A 167 -5.67 -5.84 -5.11
N VAL A 168 -6.87 -5.89 -4.58
CA VAL A 168 -7.20 -5.28 -3.28
C VAL A 168 -7.13 -6.34 -2.20
N VAL A 169 -6.41 -6.05 -1.11
CA VAL A 169 -6.38 -6.91 0.07
C VAL A 169 -7.76 -6.89 0.74
N PRO A 170 -8.49 -8.02 0.81
CA PRO A 170 -9.78 -8.06 1.45
C PRO A 170 -9.66 -7.91 2.97
N ALA A 171 -10.64 -7.26 3.58
CA ALA A 171 -10.69 -7.11 5.04
C ALA A 171 -10.81 -8.46 5.77
N SER A 172 -11.53 -9.40 5.19
CA SER A 172 -11.62 -10.76 5.70
C SER A 172 -10.25 -11.43 5.75
N LEU A 173 -9.39 -11.20 4.75
CA LEU A 173 -8.04 -11.74 4.72
C LEU A 173 -7.16 -11.12 5.81
N VAL A 174 -7.26 -9.81 6.05
CA VAL A 174 -6.55 -9.13 7.15
C VAL A 174 -6.92 -9.76 8.50
N LYS A 175 -8.22 -10.01 8.73
CA LYS A 175 -8.71 -10.65 9.96
C LYS A 175 -8.32 -12.12 10.09
N ALA A 176 -8.25 -12.84 8.97
CA ALA A 176 -7.98 -14.28 8.95
C ALA A 176 -6.49 -14.63 8.98
N THR A 177 -5.59 -13.68 8.65
CA THR A 177 -4.15 -13.95 8.59
C THR A 177 -3.54 -13.86 9.97
N PRO A 178 -3.19 -14.99 10.61
CA PRO A 178 -2.70 -15.00 11.98
C PRO A 178 -1.29 -14.40 12.07
N ILE A 179 -1.00 -13.80 13.23
CA ILE A 179 0.36 -13.47 13.63
C ILE A 179 1.03 -14.77 14.02
N ASN A 180 2.11 -15.14 13.36
CA ASN A 180 2.94 -16.25 13.82
C ASN A 180 4.20 -15.72 14.54
N SER A 181 4.85 -16.58 15.31
CA SER A 181 6.04 -16.23 16.09
C SER A 181 7.24 -15.79 15.24
N ALA A 182 7.25 -16.11 13.94
CA ALA A 182 8.33 -15.74 13.01
C ALA A 182 8.37 -14.23 12.70
N TRP A 183 7.26 -13.49 12.91
CA TRP A 183 7.19 -12.07 12.62
C TRP A 183 7.71 -11.15 13.73
N GLY A 184 7.96 -11.69 14.93
CA GLY A 184 8.45 -10.93 16.08
C GLY A 184 7.44 -9.99 16.73
N LYS A 185 7.76 -9.56 17.97
CA LYS A 185 6.86 -8.72 18.78
C LYS A 185 6.91 -7.23 18.42
N SER A 186 7.97 -6.77 17.75
CA SER A 186 8.15 -5.35 17.37
C SER A 186 7.21 -4.86 16.26
N GLU A 187 6.56 -5.78 15.56
CA GLU A 187 5.67 -5.46 14.42
C GLU A 187 4.23 -5.14 14.83
N THR A 188 3.90 -5.15 16.13
CA THR A 188 2.52 -4.95 16.62
C THR A 188 1.87 -3.64 16.14
N LEU A 189 2.64 -2.54 16.06
CA LEU A 189 2.11 -1.26 15.56
C LEU A 189 1.76 -1.32 14.07
N LYS A 190 2.59 -2.00 13.26
CA LYS A 190 2.32 -2.19 11.84
C LYS A 190 1.12 -3.10 11.60
N GLU A 191 0.92 -4.07 12.48
CA GLU A 191 -0.25 -4.94 12.46
C GLU A 191 -1.54 -4.18 12.79
N ILE A 192 -1.54 -3.39 13.86
CA ILE A 192 -2.67 -2.54 14.25
C ILE A 192 -3.02 -1.57 13.11
N ALA A 193 -2.01 -1.04 12.41
CA ALA A 193 -2.20 -0.14 11.29
C ALA A 193 -2.53 -0.85 9.95
N ASN A 194 -2.69 -2.17 9.94
CA ASN A 194 -2.89 -2.98 8.73
C ASN A 194 -1.80 -2.81 7.65
N HIS A 195 -0.59 -2.42 8.05
CA HIS A 195 0.56 -2.18 7.17
C HIS A 195 1.57 -3.33 7.16
N HIS A 196 1.34 -4.37 7.94
CA HIS A 196 2.28 -5.48 8.05
C HIS A 196 2.34 -6.28 6.75
N VAL A 197 3.57 -6.59 6.30
CA VAL A 197 3.84 -7.27 5.02
C VAL A 197 3.11 -8.62 4.86
N ARG A 198 2.81 -9.31 5.95
CA ARG A 198 2.09 -10.60 5.95
C ARG A 198 0.74 -10.53 5.25
N PHE A 199 0.00 -9.42 5.36
CA PHE A 199 -1.30 -9.25 4.72
C PHE A 199 -1.16 -9.23 3.20
N TYR A 200 -0.14 -8.55 2.73
CA TYR A 200 0.18 -8.46 1.31
C TYR A 200 0.71 -9.79 0.76
N LEU A 201 1.57 -10.50 1.53
CA LEU A 201 2.07 -11.82 1.15
C LEU A 201 0.94 -12.87 1.08
N ALA A 202 0.02 -12.88 2.05
CA ALA A 202 -1.13 -13.76 2.01
C ALA A 202 -2.03 -13.48 0.80
N CYS A 203 -2.22 -12.21 0.44
CA CYS A 203 -2.96 -11.81 -0.76
C CYS A 203 -2.21 -12.22 -2.04
N LEU A 204 -0.89 -12.01 -2.09
CA LEU A 204 -0.03 -12.39 -3.21
C LEU A 204 -0.09 -13.90 -3.46
N GLN A 205 0.09 -14.71 -2.40
CA GLN A 205 0.03 -16.15 -2.50
C GLN A 205 -1.28 -16.63 -3.13
N LYS A 206 -2.42 -16.17 -2.60
CA LYS A 206 -3.75 -16.51 -3.16
C LYS A 206 -3.91 -16.08 -4.61
N THR A 207 -3.40 -14.91 -4.96
CA THR A 207 -3.45 -14.39 -6.33
C THR A 207 -2.67 -15.28 -7.30
N ILE A 208 -1.46 -15.72 -6.91
CA ILE A 208 -0.60 -16.59 -7.73
C ILE A 208 -1.19 -18.00 -7.84
N GLU A 209 -1.78 -18.52 -6.77
CA GLU A 209 -2.46 -19.82 -6.75
C GLU A 209 -3.79 -19.80 -7.54
N GLY A 210 -4.23 -18.63 -8.00
CA GLY A 210 -5.50 -18.47 -8.72
C GLY A 210 -6.73 -18.65 -7.82
N GLU A 211 -6.56 -18.58 -6.51
CA GLU A 211 -7.66 -18.64 -5.57
C GLU A 211 -8.51 -17.36 -5.68
N PRO A 212 -9.85 -17.50 -5.74
CA PRO A 212 -10.71 -16.33 -5.76
C PRO A 212 -10.57 -15.55 -4.45
N LEU A 213 -10.10 -14.32 -4.56
CA LEU A 213 -10.16 -13.40 -3.43
C LEU A 213 -11.61 -13.04 -3.15
N PRO A 214 -12.04 -12.97 -1.88
CA PRO A 214 -13.37 -12.51 -1.55
C PRO A 214 -13.63 -11.16 -2.22
N LYS A 215 -14.66 -11.08 -3.04
CA LYS A 215 -15.17 -9.81 -3.53
C LYS A 215 -15.83 -9.13 -2.36
N GLU A 216 -15.10 -8.28 -1.69
CA GLU A 216 -15.71 -7.35 -0.76
C GLU A 216 -16.17 -6.16 -1.61
N ASP A 217 -17.48 -5.94 -1.69
CA ASP A 217 -17.97 -4.59 -1.95
C ASP A 217 -17.22 -3.66 -1.01
N MET A 218 -16.85 -2.46 -1.48
CA MET A 218 -16.19 -1.47 -0.63
C MET A 218 -17.09 -1.15 0.56
N VAL A 219 -17.11 -2.08 1.51
CA VAL A 219 -17.75 -1.84 2.81
C VAL A 219 -16.90 -0.73 3.42
N VAL A 220 -17.55 0.39 3.67
CA VAL A 220 -17.00 1.45 4.48
C VAL A 220 -16.74 0.84 5.85
N GLN A 221 -15.51 0.36 6.06
CA GLN A 221 -15.20 -0.40 7.27
C GLN A 221 -15.14 0.52 8.48
N ASP A 222 -15.57 -0.04 9.62
CA ASP A 222 -15.34 0.53 10.93
C ASP A 222 -13.83 0.71 11.12
N PHE A 223 -13.37 1.92 10.91
CA PHE A 223 -12.01 2.29 11.27
C PHE A 223 -11.87 2.11 12.78
N ILE A 224 -10.75 1.51 13.19
CA ILE A 224 -10.31 1.56 14.58
C ILE A 224 -10.38 3.04 14.98
N THR A 225 -11.31 3.36 15.84
CA THR A 225 -11.44 4.66 16.48
C THR A 225 -10.19 4.86 17.33
N VAL A 226 -9.14 5.41 16.72
CA VAL A 226 -8.15 6.11 17.53
C VAL A 226 -8.88 7.37 17.96
N GLU A 227 -9.50 7.31 19.14
CA GLU A 227 -10.03 8.47 19.84
C GLU A 227 -8.85 9.39 20.19
N THR A 228 -8.41 10.16 19.25
CA THR A 228 -7.62 11.34 19.56
C THR A 228 -8.61 12.42 19.92
N GLN A 229 -8.97 12.50 21.19
CA GLN A 229 -9.88 13.51 21.76
C GLN A 229 -9.59 14.94 21.25
N VAL A 230 -8.37 15.24 20.88
CA VAL A 230 -7.95 16.54 20.35
C VAL A 230 -8.46 16.80 18.92
N MET A 231 -8.55 15.78 18.06
CA MET A 231 -9.00 15.94 16.68
C MET A 231 -10.52 15.89 16.51
N ASP A 232 -11.24 15.48 17.55
CA ASP A 232 -12.71 15.41 17.54
C ASP A 232 -13.40 16.71 17.99
N LEU A 233 -12.62 17.74 18.36
CA LEU A 233 -13.17 19.04 18.70
C LEU A 233 -13.90 19.63 17.50
N GLU A 234 -15.14 20.05 17.67
CA GLU A 234 -16.00 20.62 16.62
C GLU A 234 -15.36 21.82 15.89
N ILE A 235 -14.43 22.51 16.55
CA ILE A 235 -13.68 23.65 15.95
C ILE A 235 -12.90 23.28 14.68
N TRP A 236 -12.53 22.00 14.50
CA TRP A 236 -11.76 21.52 13.35
C TRP A 236 -12.62 21.05 12.19
N TRP A 237 -13.96 21.05 12.35
CA TRP A 237 -14.86 20.43 11.40
C TRP A 237 -15.94 21.42 10.93
N ASP A 238 -16.14 21.47 9.61
CA ASP A 238 -17.29 22.13 8.98
C ASP A 238 -18.36 21.07 8.71
N VAL A 239 -19.58 21.29 9.18
CA VAL A 239 -20.72 20.43 8.85
C VAL A 239 -21.12 20.74 7.39
N LEU A 240 -21.05 19.72 6.53
CA LEU A 240 -21.45 19.82 5.12
C LEU A 240 -22.91 19.41 4.90
N ASP A 241 -23.40 18.41 5.64
CA ASP A 241 -24.79 17.92 5.55
C ASP A 241 -25.21 17.26 6.86
N THR A 242 -26.53 17.24 7.12
CA THR A 242 -27.14 16.56 8.25
C THR A 242 -28.47 15.93 7.85
N ARG A 243 -28.65 14.61 8.06
CA ARG A 243 -29.89 13.88 7.76
C ARG A 243 -30.13 12.81 8.82
N ASN A 244 -31.33 12.72 9.35
CA ASN A 244 -31.73 11.70 10.33
C ASN A 244 -30.74 11.57 11.50
N GLY A 245 -30.17 12.69 11.96
CA GLY A 245 -29.16 12.70 13.03
C GLY A 245 -27.74 12.35 12.58
N TRP A 246 -27.56 11.83 11.38
CA TRP A 246 -26.24 11.64 10.76
C TRP A 246 -25.64 12.96 10.35
N LYS A 247 -24.30 13.09 10.45
CA LYS A 247 -23.56 14.27 10.02
C LYS A 247 -22.46 13.90 9.03
N LEU A 248 -22.38 14.65 7.94
CA LEU A 248 -21.21 14.68 7.06
C LEU A 248 -20.41 15.94 7.41
N GLU A 249 -19.17 15.79 7.80
CA GLU A 249 -18.30 16.88 8.23
C GLU A 249 -16.98 16.86 7.45
N ARG A 250 -16.44 18.06 7.16
CA ARG A 250 -15.15 18.24 6.52
C ARG A 250 -14.15 18.83 7.50
N ASN A 251 -12.97 18.22 7.61
CA ASN A 251 -11.88 18.78 8.39
C ASN A 251 -11.29 20.03 7.72
N LYS A 252 -11.19 21.11 8.49
CA LYS A 252 -10.72 22.44 8.01
C LYS A 252 -9.22 22.44 7.65
N VAL A 253 -8.42 21.55 8.24
CA VAL A 253 -6.98 21.49 8.03
C VAL A 253 -6.65 20.54 6.90
N THR A 254 -7.19 19.32 6.94
CA THR A 254 -6.83 18.25 5.98
C THR A 254 -7.72 18.20 4.75
N GLY A 255 -8.89 18.85 4.78
CA GLY A 255 -9.87 18.79 3.72
C GLY A 255 -10.63 17.47 3.57
N HIS A 256 -10.28 16.43 4.39
CA HIS A 256 -11.00 15.14 4.40
C HIS A 256 -12.36 15.28 5.05
N ALA A 257 -13.29 14.40 4.66
CA ALA A 257 -14.60 14.32 5.27
C ALA A 257 -14.77 13.10 6.16
N ARG A 258 -15.65 13.20 7.15
CA ARG A 258 -16.11 12.08 8.00
C ARG A 258 -17.63 12.02 8.04
N ILE A 259 -18.16 10.83 8.29
CA ILE A 259 -19.57 10.61 8.56
C ILE A 259 -19.70 10.18 10.01
N LEU A 260 -20.53 10.91 10.77
CA LEU A 260 -20.90 10.56 12.13
C LEU A 260 -22.33 10.03 12.15
N ASP A 261 -22.58 8.99 12.93
CA ASP A 261 -23.93 8.50 13.22
C ASP A 261 -24.65 9.42 14.26
N PRO A 262 -25.95 9.16 14.55
CA PRO A 262 -26.67 9.93 15.55
C PRO A 262 -26.06 9.88 16.95
N LYS A 263 -25.25 8.86 17.26
CA LYS A 263 -24.52 8.72 18.52
C LYS A 263 -23.15 9.42 18.51
N LYS A 264 -22.86 10.20 17.43
CA LYS A 264 -21.57 10.86 17.19
C LYS A 264 -20.39 9.89 16.99
N VAL A 265 -20.65 8.63 16.67
CA VAL A 265 -19.60 7.67 16.33
C VAL A 265 -19.25 7.83 14.87
N ARG A 266 -17.96 7.92 14.57
CA ARG A 266 -17.47 8.02 13.20
C ARG A 266 -17.65 6.69 12.46
N ARG A 267 -18.44 6.69 11.39
CA ARG A 267 -18.77 5.52 10.57
C ARG A 267 -17.99 5.45 9.26
N ALA A 268 -17.53 6.59 8.78
CA ALA A 268 -16.74 6.65 7.55
C ALA A 268 -15.80 7.87 7.56
N TRP A 269 -14.72 7.75 6.78
CA TRP A 269 -13.75 8.81 6.55
C TRP A 269 -13.21 8.70 5.13
N GLY A 270 -12.95 9.82 4.46
CA GLY A 270 -12.34 9.84 3.13
C GLY A 270 -12.35 11.21 2.48
N THR A 271 -12.26 11.22 1.15
CA THR A 271 -12.43 12.47 0.39
C THR A 271 -13.87 12.95 0.43
N VAL A 272 -14.09 14.26 0.32
CA VAL A 272 -15.45 14.83 0.34
C VAL A 272 -16.37 14.15 -0.69
N PRO A 273 -15.99 13.97 -1.97
CA PRO A 273 -16.86 13.30 -2.95
C PRO A 273 -17.27 11.89 -2.54
N ASN A 274 -16.32 11.07 -2.08
CA ASN A 274 -16.60 9.69 -1.67
C ASN A 274 -17.50 9.64 -0.42
N MET A 275 -17.25 10.54 0.54
CA MET A 275 -18.05 10.59 1.76
C MET A 275 -19.45 11.14 1.50
N THR A 276 -19.63 12.06 0.56
CA THR A 276 -20.95 12.54 0.14
C THR A 276 -21.79 11.40 -0.46
N ALA A 277 -21.17 10.57 -1.32
CA ALA A 277 -21.84 9.41 -1.91
C ALA A 277 -22.17 8.34 -0.84
N ALA A 278 -21.28 8.07 0.11
CA ALA A 278 -21.51 7.16 1.21
C ALA A 278 -22.58 7.68 2.18
N PHE A 279 -22.57 8.98 2.49
CA PHE A 279 -23.54 9.63 3.36
C PHE A 279 -24.97 9.51 2.85
N ALA A 280 -25.16 9.72 1.53
CA ALA A 280 -26.47 9.55 0.92
C ALA A 280 -27.06 8.14 1.10
N LYS A 281 -26.21 7.12 1.11
CA LYS A 281 -26.62 5.72 1.35
C LYS A 281 -26.88 5.43 2.83
N LEU A 282 -25.97 5.82 3.71
CA LEU A 282 -26.06 5.54 5.15
C LEU A 282 -27.24 6.28 5.81
N ALA A 283 -27.45 7.56 5.45
CA ALA A 283 -28.51 8.36 6.02
C ALA A 283 -29.91 8.03 5.44
N ALA A 284 -30.01 7.20 4.40
CA ALA A 284 -31.28 6.77 3.80
C ALA A 284 -31.79 5.42 4.37
N THR A 285 -30.96 4.67 5.10
CA THR A 285 -31.27 3.28 5.52
C THR A 285 -32.02 3.18 6.85
N GLU A 286 -32.42 4.28 7.48
CA GLU A 286 -33.17 4.29 8.77
C GLU A 286 -34.63 4.82 8.60
N GLU A 287 -35.33 4.46 7.50
CA GLU A 287 -36.79 4.57 7.43
C GLU A 287 -37.51 3.26 7.76
#